data_6c455b0d9d2f0056795d8ec765ab9767
#
_entry.id   6c455b0d9d2f0056795d8ec765ab9767
#
_cell.length_a   1.000
_cell.length_b   1.000
_cell.length_c   1.000
_cell.angle_alpha   90.00
_cell.angle_beta   90.00
_cell.angle_gamma   90.00
#
_symmetry.space_group_name_H-M   'P 1'
#
loop_
_entity.id
_entity.type
_entity.pdbx_description
1 polymer ?
#
loop_
_entity_poly.entity_id
_entity_poly.type
_entity_poly.pdbx_seq_one_letter_code
_entity_poly.pdbx_strand_id
1 'polypeptide(L)'
;MSDAPQAAAQKGDWRHAAAVAAALFVLYAATSPRGVALEDDGLFILSSYFLGIEHPPGFPLHTLLGKLFTLLPFGSVAYRVHLLSALFGALTCGLLWMCARRLTEGRLPAYLAALGLGLAPVFWSQAVIAEVYTLNTFFFALLAWLGLRAGERLSGGNLYVGHLYWMALAFGLSLSNHWPLMLLVAPAFAVLLWPLRMEIVRRLGALSWLVILGLAPYAWMVYRSWRALPISFYGPLETLPEIWFFLSRTGYAGIDQSPTGD
;
A
#
# COMPACT_ATOMS: atom_id res chain seq x y z
N MET A 1 -2.32 -36.73 -3.42
CA MET A 1 -2.63 -35.41 -2.86
C MET A 1 -4.06 -35.11 -3.26
N SER A 2 -4.98 -35.17 -2.31
CA SER A 2 -6.41 -35.01 -2.56
C SER A 2 -6.70 -33.62 -3.07
N ASP A 3 -7.43 -33.52 -4.19
CA ASP A 3 -8.04 -32.29 -4.67
C ASP A 3 -9.08 -31.81 -3.62
N ALA A 4 -8.59 -31.04 -2.63
CA ALA A 4 -9.50 -30.31 -1.77
C ALA A 4 -10.25 -29.33 -2.66
N PRO A 5 -11.60 -29.32 -2.66
CA PRO A 5 -12.38 -28.40 -3.46
C PRO A 5 -12.02 -26.99 -3.05
N GLN A 6 -11.36 -26.24 -3.94
CA GLN A 6 -11.13 -24.80 -3.75
C GLN A 6 -12.52 -24.20 -3.47
N ALA A 7 -12.69 -23.64 -2.26
CA ALA A 7 -13.95 -23.07 -1.86
C ALA A 7 -14.28 -21.90 -2.80
N ALA A 8 -15.13 -22.18 -3.78
CA ALA A 8 -15.58 -21.16 -4.73
C ALA A 8 -16.14 -19.96 -3.94
N ALA A 9 -15.61 -18.77 -4.21
CA ALA A 9 -16.11 -17.55 -3.57
C ALA A 9 -17.63 -17.46 -3.80
N GLN A 10 -18.40 -17.54 -2.72
CA GLN A 10 -19.87 -17.53 -2.79
C GLN A 10 -20.37 -16.15 -3.22
N LYS A 11 -21.45 -16.13 -3.98
CA LYS A 11 -22.16 -14.87 -4.27
C LYS A 11 -22.48 -14.18 -2.94
N GLY A 12 -21.94 -12.96 -2.74
CA GLY A 12 -22.18 -12.17 -1.53
C GLY A 12 -20.99 -12.08 -0.57
N ASP A 13 -19.90 -12.82 -0.76
CA ASP A 13 -18.72 -12.75 0.13
C ASP A 13 -18.11 -11.32 0.18
N TRP A 14 -18.19 -10.55 -0.91
CA TRP A 14 -17.78 -9.16 -0.94
C TRP A 14 -18.53 -8.27 0.07
N ARG A 15 -19.80 -8.62 0.42
CA ARG A 15 -20.59 -7.88 1.43
C ARG A 15 -20.01 -8.04 2.82
N HIS A 16 -19.51 -9.23 3.14
CA HIS A 16 -18.83 -9.49 4.41
C HIS A 16 -17.49 -8.74 4.51
N ALA A 17 -16.69 -8.77 3.44
CA ALA A 17 -15.45 -8.00 3.36
C ALA A 17 -15.71 -6.48 3.49
N ALA A 18 -16.72 -5.97 2.79
CA ALA A 18 -17.12 -4.56 2.87
C ALA A 18 -17.64 -4.19 4.28
N ALA A 19 -18.41 -5.08 4.93
CA ALA A 19 -18.87 -4.84 6.30
C ALA A 19 -17.71 -4.78 7.30
N VAL A 20 -16.72 -5.68 7.18
CA VAL A 20 -15.50 -5.64 8.00
C VAL A 20 -14.73 -4.34 7.76
N ALA A 21 -14.52 -3.98 6.50
CA ALA A 21 -13.82 -2.73 6.17
C ALA A 21 -14.58 -1.49 6.71
N ALA A 22 -15.90 -1.44 6.54
CA ALA A 22 -16.70 -0.31 7.02
C ALA A 22 -16.66 -0.20 8.55
N ALA A 23 -16.79 -1.32 9.28
CA ALA A 23 -16.75 -1.33 10.74
C ALA A 23 -15.38 -0.86 11.26
N LEU A 24 -14.27 -1.37 10.68
CA LEU A 24 -12.92 -0.95 11.06
C LEU A 24 -12.63 0.49 10.66
N PHE A 25 -13.10 0.95 9.50
CA PHE A 25 -12.97 2.35 9.13
C PHE A 25 -13.64 3.29 10.14
N VAL A 26 -14.87 2.98 10.54
CA VAL A 26 -15.59 3.77 11.56
C VAL A 26 -14.80 3.76 12.88
N LEU A 27 -14.29 2.61 13.30
CA LEU A 27 -13.51 2.47 14.52
C LEU A 27 -12.22 3.31 14.47
N TYR A 28 -11.44 3.20 13.38
CA TYR A 28 -10.21 3.98 13.21
C TYR A 28 -10.50 5.47 13.12
N ALA A 29 -11.50 5.89 12.34
CA ALA A 29 -11.90 7.29 12.23
C ALA A 29 -12.35 7.87 13.58
N ALA A 30 -13.07 7.09 14.40
CA ALA A 30 -13.51 7.52 15.73
C ALA A 30 -12.34 7.67 16.71
N THR A 31 -11.30 6.85 16.58
CA THR A 31 -10.12 6.84 17.47
C THR A 31 -8.93 7.62 16.95
N SER A 32 -8.97 8.11 15.71
CA SER A 32 -7.92 8.98 15.16
C SER A 32 -7.81 10.31 15.91
N PRO A 33 -6.59 10.76 16.24
CA PRO A 33 -6.34 12.06 16.85
C PRO A 33 -6.91 13.21 16.00
N ARG A 34 -7.31 14.28 16.67
CA ARG A 34 -7.77 15.52 15.99
C ARG A 34 -6.63 16.50 15.72
N GLY A 35 -5.49 16.31 16.35
CA GLY A 35 -4.26 17.07 16.20
C GLY A 35 -3.14 16.17 15.67
N VAL A 36 -1.94 16.73 15.59
CA VAL A 36 -0.73 16.00 15.21
C VAL A 36 -0.37 14.99 16.29
N ALA A 37 -0.01 13.79 15.89
CA ALA A 37 0.47 12.72 16.75
C ALA A 37 2.01 12.68 16.81
N LEU A 38 2.56 11.57 17.31
CA LEU A 38 4.01 11.30 17.35
C LEU A 38 4.50 10.67 16.03
N GLU A 39 5.77 10.33 15.98
CA GLU A 39 6.48 9.79 14.83
C GLU A 39 6.54 10.80 13.66
N ASP A 40 6.49 10.37 12.42
CA ASP A 40 6.55 11.22 11.24
C ASP A 40 5.20 11.85 10.85
N ASP A 41 4.16 11.68 11.68
CA ASP A 41 2.78 12.11 11.44
C ASP A 41 2.68 13.58 11.01
N GLY A 42 3.38 14.48 11.73
CA GLY A 42 3.38 15.91 11.41
C GLY A 42 4.00 16.21 10.06
N LEU A 43 5.04 15.48 9.69
CA LEU A 43 5.72 15.63 8.41
C LEU A 43 4.80 15.18 7.27
N PHE A 44 4.15 14.01 7.39
CA PHE A 44 3.20 13.51 6.40
C PHE A 44 1.97 14.42 6.25
N ILE A 45 1.47 15.01 7.33
CA ILE A 45 0.37 15.99 7.29
C ILE A 45 0.79 17.24 6.50
N LEU A 46 1.96 17.82 6.82
CA LEU A 46 2.45 19.03 6.17
C LEU A 46 2.76 18.80 4.70
N SER A 47 3.41 17.68 4.38
CA SER A 47 3.72 17.33 2.99
C SER A 47 2.47 17.09 2.17
N SER A 48 1.46 16.43 2.74
CA SER A 48 0.15 16.26 2.10
C SER A 48 -0.53 17.61 1.85
N TYR A 49 -0.47 18.53 2.82
CA TYR A 49 -1.14 19.83 2.71
C TYR A 49 -0.48 20.72 1.65
N PHE A 50 0.84 20.85 1.69
CA PHE A 50 1.62 21.73 0.81
C PHE A 50 2.08 21.07 -0.49
N LEU A 51 1.81 19.77 -0.71
CA LEU A 51 2.42 18.97 -1.78
C LEU A 51 3.94 19.04 -1.70
N GLY A 52 4.46 18.82 -0.49
CA GLY A 52 5.87 18.84 -0.17
C GLY A 52 6.60 17.57 -0.54
N ILE A 53 7.88 17.50 -0.16
CA ILE A 53 8.73 16.32 -0.35
C ILE A 53 9.15 15.80 1.02
N GLU A 54 8.77 14.56 1.27
CA GLU A 54 9.09 13.82 2.48
C GLU A 54 10.58 13.46 2.55
N HIS A 55 11.00 12.93 3.70
CA HIS A 55 12.30 12.30 3.82
C HIS A 55 12.47 11.12 2.83
N PRO A 56 13.72 10.72 2.49
CA PRO A 56 13.95 9.63 1.54
C PRO A 56 13.23 8.31 1.90
N PRO A 57 12.58 7.67 0.95
CA PRO A 57 12.55 7.92 -0.48
C PRO A 57 11.43 8.85 -0.99
N GLY A 58 10.77 9.64 -0.13
CA GLY A 58 9.87 10.72 -0.50
C GLY A 58 8.38 10.42 -0.55
N PHE A 59 7.95 9.17 -0.58
CA PHE A 59 6.55 8.67 -0.51
C PHE A 59 5.52 9.44 -1.37
N PRO A 60 5.81 9.71 -2.66
CA PRO A 60 5.01 10.66 -3.43
C PRO A 60 3.56 10.23 -3.64
N LEU A 61 3.28 8.93 -3.67
CA LEU A 61 1.89 8.46 -3.77
C LEU A 61 1.09 8.81 -2.51
N HIS A 62 1.69 8.62 -1.31
CA HIS A 62 1.06 9.01 -0.04
C HIS A 62 0.76 10.50 -0.02
N THR A 63 1.74 11.35 -0.38
CA THR A 63 1.59 12.81 -0.44
C THR A 63 0.44 13.23 -1.36
N LEU A 64 0.34 12.63 -2.56
CA LEU A 64 -0.73 12.94 -3.52
C LEU A 64 -2.11 12.52 -3.00
N LEU A 65 -2.22 11.32 -2.43
CA LEU A 65 -3.47 10.84 -1.84
C LEU A 65 -3.84 11.66 -0.60
N GLY A 66 -2.87 11.93 0.27
CA GLY A 66 -3.06 12.78 1.45
C GLY A 66 -3.58 14.17 1.07
N LYS A 67 -3.07 14.76 -0.03
CA LYS A 67 -3.59 16.02 -0.57
C LYS A 67 -5.09 15.97 -0.83
N LEU A 68 -5.59 14.89 -1.42
CA LEU A 68 -7.04 14.75 -1.67
C LEU A 68 -7.83 14.77 -0.36
N PHE A 69 -7.31 14.12 0.69
CA PHE A 69 -7.95 14.12 2.01
C PHE A 69 -7.92 15.50 2.67
N THR A 70 -6.87 16.31 2.44
CA THR A 70 -6.83 17.69 2.98
C THR A 70 -7.94 18.59 2.41
N LEU A 71 -8.58 18.22 1.30
CA LEU A 71 -9.67 18.96 0.67
C LEU A 71 -11.04 18.66 1.28
N LEU A 72 -11.16 17.68 2.16
CA LEU A 72 -12.43 17.38 2.85
C LEU A 72 -12.89 18.58 3.67
N PRO A 73 -14.20 18.92 3.67
CA PRO A 73 -14.71 20.17 4.27
C PRO A 73 -15.04 20.06 5.77
N PHE A 74 -14.35 19.17 6.53
CA PHE A 74 -14.63 18.95 7.95
C PHE A 74 -13.37 18.61 8.75
N GLY A 75 -13.39 18.87 10.04
CA GLY A 75 -12.31 18.55 10.97
C GLY A 75 -11.01 19.31 10.70
N SER A 76 -9.97 19.00 11.49
CA SER A 76 -8.63 19.53 11.30
C SER A 76 -7.95 18.91 10.08
N VAL A 77 -6.91 19.56 9.53
CA VAL A 77 -6.10 19.00 8.45
C VAL A 77 -5.47 17.68 8.89
N ALA A 78 -4.94 17.61 10.11
CA ALA A 78 -4.38 16.38 10.68
C ALA A 78 -5.38 15.22 10.63
N TYR A 79 -6.56 15.42 11.20
CA TYR A 79 -7.61 14.39 11.19
C TYR A 79 -7.97 13.90 9.80
N ARG A 80 -8.05 14.82 8.83
CA ARG A 80 -8.37 14.46 7.44
C ARG A 80 -7.30 13.58 6.81
N VAL A 81 -6.02 13.86 7.09
CA VAL A 81 -4.92 13.01 6.59
C VAL A 81 -4.90 11.67 7.32
N HIS A 82 -5.20 11.62 8.62
CA HIS A 82 -5.37 10.35 9.37
C HIS A 82 -6.45 9.46 8.75
N LEU A 83 -7.52 10.03 8.21
CA LEU A 83 -8.56 9.24 7.52
C LEU A 83 -8.04 8.50 6.27
N LEU A 84 -6.95 8.95 5.65
CA LEU A 84 -6.28 8.21 4.58
C LEU A 84 -5.77 6.87 5.12
N SER A 85 -5.01 6.91 6.22
CA SER A 85 -4.48 5.70 6.87
C SER A 85 -5.60 4.79 7.37
N ALA A 86 -6.64 5.37 7.98
CA ALA A 86 -7.83 4.66 8.43
C ALA A 86 -8.53 3.92 7.27
N LEU A 87 -8.70 4.59 6.13
CA LEU A 87 -9.32 3.98 4.95
C LEU A 87 -8.52 2.80 4.42
N PHE A 88 -7.21 2.98 4.19
CA PHE A 88 -6.39 1.91 3.62
C PHE A 88 -6.13 0.78 4.61
N GLY A 89 -6.06 1.07 5.92
CA GLY A 89 -6.05 0.04 6.96
C GLY A 89 -7.31 -0.82 6.95
N ALA A 90 -8.47 -0.19 6.87
CA ALA A 90 -9.76 -0.87 6.80
C ALA A 90 -9.92 -1.70 5.51
N LEU A 91 -9.53 -1.14 4.36
CA LEU A 91 -9.55 -1.85 3.07
C LEU A 91 -8.58 -3.04 3.07
N THR A 92 -7.41 -2.92 3.72
CA THR A 92 -6.49 -4.05 3.94
C THR A 92 -7.19 -5.22 4.60
N CYS A 93 -7.92 -4.96 5.70
CA CYS A 93 -8.64 -6.00 6.42
C CYS A 93 -9.78 -6.62 5.58
N GLY A 94 -10.49 -5.82 4.78
CA GLY A 94 -11.48 -6.31 3.83
C GLY A 94 -10.88 -7.24 2.77
N LEU A 95 -9.73 -6.86 2.20
CA LEU A 95 -9.00 -7.70 1.24
C LEU A 95 -8.43 -8.95 1.89
N LEU A 96 -7.92 -8.85 3.11
CA LEU A 96 -7.44 -10.01 3.88
C LEU A 96 -8.58 -10.99 4.13
N TRP A 97 -9.79 -10.50 4.47
CA TRP A 97 -10.98 -11.34 4.57
C TRP A 97 -11.22 -12.10 3.26
N MET A 98 -11.14 -11.42 2.11
CA MET A 98 -11.33 -12.03 0.79
C MET A 98 -10.24 -13.06 0.45
N CYS A 99 -8.99 -12.81 0.83
CA CYS A 99 -7.89 -13.76 0.67
C CYS A 99 -8.09 -15.00 1.55
N ALA A 100 -8.34 -14.81 2.84
CA ALA A 100 -8.54 -15.90 3.79
C ALA A 100 -9.74 -16.77 3.40
N ARG A 101 -10.83 -16.16 2.93
CA ARG A 101 -12.03 -16.88 2.45
C ARG A 101 -11.75 -17.78 1.25
N ARG A 102 -10.69 -17.50 0.47
CA ARG A 102 -10.25 -18.36 -0.66
C ARG A 102 -9.34 -19.50 -0.24
N LEU A 103 -8.63 -19.31 0.85
CA LEU A 103 -7.64 -20.26 1.35
C LEU A 103 -8.20 -21.20 2.42
N THR A 104 -9.41 -20.90 2.95
CA THR A 104 -10.01 -21.66 4.05
C THR A 104 -11.48 -21.99 3.77
N GLU A 105 -11.97 -23.02 4.43
CA GLU A 105 -13.39 -23.37 4.41
C GLU A 105 -14.17 -22.49 5.42
N GLY A 106 -15.37 -22.09 5.03
CA GLY A 106 -16.25 -21.28 5.86
C GLY A 106 -15.84 -19.80 5.94
N ARG A 107 -16.59 -19.01 6.71
CA ARG A 107 -16.38 -17.57 6.87
C ARG A 107 -15.67 -17.21 8.17
N LEU A 108 -15.74 -18.08 9.17
CA LEU A 108 -15.16 -17.81 10.49
C LEU A 108 -13.64 -17.56 10.43
N PRO A 109 -12.82 -18.39 9.76
CA PRO A 109 -11.39 -18.11 9.63
C PRO A 109 -11.09 -16.78 8.96
N ALA A 110 -11.90 -16.38 7.96
CA ALA A 110 -11.73 -15.09 7.28
C ALA A 110 -12.02 -13.90 8.22
N TYR A 111 -13.05 -13.99 9.06
CA TYR A 111 -13.31 -12.98 10.09
C TYR A 111 -12.19 -12.93 11.14
N LEU A 112 -11.72 -14.08 11.61
CA LEU A 112 -10.64 -14.14 12.60
C LEU A 112 -9.35 -13.52 12.04
N ALA A 113 -9.00 -13.81 10.79
CA ALA A 113 -7.84 -13.22 10.15
C ALA A 113 -7.96 -11.69 10.00
N ALA A 114 -9.09 -11.22 9.46
CA ALA A 114 -9.30 -9.80 9.20
C ALA A 114 -9.42 -8.96 10.48
N LEU A 115 -10.19 -9.44 11.46
CA LEU A 115 -10.36 -8.74 12.74
C LEU A 115 -9.11 -8.90 13.63
N GLY A 116 -8.44 -10.05 13.59
CA GLY A 116 -7.18 -10.26 14.30
C GLY A 116 -6.11 -9.27 13.87
N LEU A 117 -5.97 -9.01 12.56
CA LEU A 117 -5.09 -7.96 12.07
C LEU A 117 -5.63 -6.57 12.45
N GLY A 118 -6.89 -6.29 12.12
CA GLY A 118 -7.47 -4.93 12.26
C GLY A 118 -7.54 -4.45 13.71
N LEU A 119 -7.64 -5.34 14.67
CA LEU A 119 -7.66 -5.01 16.11
C LEU A 119 -6.28 -5.18 16.77
N ALA A 120 -5.26 -5.65 16.03
CA ALA A 120 -3.92 -5.75 16.57
C ALA A 120 -3.37 -4.35 16.91
N PRO A 121 -2.83 -4.13 18.14
CA PRO A 121 -2.41 -2.80 18.58
C PRO A 121 -1.43 -2.11 17.63
N VAL A 122 -0.45 -2.85 17.09
CA VAL A 122 0.55 -2.32 16.16
C VAL A 122 -0.10 -1.87 14.85
N PHE A 123 -1.03 -2.65 14.29
CA PHE A 123 -1.72 -2.27 13.06
C PHE A 123 -2.67 -1.09 13.27
N TRP A 124 -3.39 -1.11 14.39
CA TRP A 124 -4.32 -0.04 14.76
C TRP A 124 -3.59 1.29 14.96
N SER A 125 -2.46 1.30 15.69
CA SER A 125 -1.68 2.53 15.88
C SER A 125 -1.31 3.17 14.54
N GLN A 126 -0.91 2.40 13.55
CA GLN A 126 -0.58 2.88 12.21
C GLN A 126 -1.82 3.26 11.36
N ALA A 127 -2.98 2.75 11.71
CA ALA A 127 -4.23 3.07 11.00
C ALA A 127 -4.89 4.38 11.48
N VAL A 128 -4.45 4.96 12.59
CA VAL A 128 -5.07 6.16 13.18
C VAL A 128 -4.21 7.42 13.09
N ILE A 129 -2.99 7.33 12.57
CA ILE A 129 -2.07 8.44 12.34
C ILE A 129 -1.68 8.54 10.86
N ALA A 130 -1.07 9.64 10.44
CA ALA A 130 -0.62 9.80 9.06
C ALA A 130 0.69 9.03 8.85
N GLU A 131 0.57 7.83 8.26
CA GLU A 131 1.68 6.93 7.99
C GLU A 131 1.49 6.15 6.70
N VAL A 132 2.61 5.77 6.09
CA VAL A 132 2.62 5.07 4.79
C VAL A 132 2.29 3.58 4.88
N TYR A 133 2.31 3.00 6.09
CA TYR A 133 2.28 1.55 6.28
C TYR A 133 0.92 0.93 5.94
N THR A 134 -0.18 1.59 6.25
CA THR A 134 -1.51 1.06 5.92
C THR A 134 -1.77 1.05 4.42
N LEU A 135 -1.31 2.07 3.70
CA LEU A 135 -1.36 2.09 2.23
C LEU A 135 -0.46 0.97 1.65
N ASN A 136 0.67 0.69 2.27
CA ASN A 136 1.57 -0.38 1.85
C ASN A 136 0.95 -1.76 2.06
N THR A 137 0.35 -2.00 3.24
CA THR A 137 -0.34 -3.26 3.53
C THR A 137 -1.59 -3.47 2.66
N PHE A 138 -2.26 -2.37 2.27
CA PHE A 138 -3.33 -2.43 1.29
C PHE A 138 -2.83 -2.98 -0.05
N PHE A 139 -1.68 -2.48 -0.55
CA PHE A 139 -1.10 -3.01 -1.78
C PHE A 139 -0.69 -4.48 -1.64
N PHE A 140 -0.14 -4.91 -0.50
CA PHE A 140 0.14 -6.34 -0.26
C PHE A 140 -1.13 -7.18 -0.36
N ALA A 141 -2.19 -6.77 0.34
CA ALA A 141 -3.45 -7.51 0.32
C ALA A 141 -4.10 -7.50 -1.08
N LEU A 142 -4.03 -6.38 -1.79
CA LEU A 142 -4.57 -6.25 -3.14
C LEU A 142 -3.82 -7.16 -4.12
N LEU A 143 -2.48 -7.14 -4.10
CA LEU A 143 -1.66 -7.99 -4.96
C LEU A 143 -1.87 -9.48 -4.65
N ALA A 144 -1.95 -9.85 -3.36
CA ALA A 144 -2.24 -11.21 -2.95
C ALA A 144 -3.63 -11.65 -3.46
N TRP A 145 -4.65 -10.81 -3.28
CA TRP A 145 -6.00 -11.11 -3.75
C TRP A 145 -6.07 -11.26 -5.28
N LEU A 146 -5.45 -10.34 -6.03
CA LEU A 146 -5.38 -10.42 -7.49
C LEU A 146 -4.63 -11.66 -7.96
N GLY A 147 -3.51 -12.01 -7.30
CA GLY A 147 -2.71 -13.21 -7.60
C GLY A 147 -3.50 -14.50 -7.37
N LEU A 148 -4.20 -14.62 -6.24
CA LEU A 148 -5.08 -15.76 -5.96
C LEU A 148 -6.18 -15.87 -7.03
N ARG A 149 -6.82 -14.76 -7.39
CA ARG A 149 -7.85 -14.71 -8.44
C ARG A 149 -7.32 -15.12 -9.80
N ALA A 150 -6.12 -14.67 -10.15
CA ALA A 150 -5.49 -15.03 -11.42
C ALA A 150 -5.13 -16.53 -11.47
N GLY A 151 -4.62 -17.07 -10.36
CA GLY A 151 -4.31 -18.50 -10.23
C GLY A 151 -5.54 -19.40 -10.37
N GLU A 152 -6.64 -19.07 -9.67
CA GLU A 152 -7.93 -19.79 -9.79
C GLU A 152 -8.46 -19.79 -11.25
N ARG A 153 -8.38 -18.64 -11.92
CA ARG A 153 -8.85 -18.51 -13.29
C ARG A 153 -7.96 -19.25 -14.28
N LEU A 154 -6.65 -19.29 -14.05
CA LEU A 154 -5.73 -20.08 -14.86
C LEU A 154 -6.05 -21.56 -14.75
N SER A 155 -6.23 -22.08 -13.53
CA SER A 155 -6.59 -23.50 -13.28
C SER A 155 -7.92 -23.90 -13.89
N GLY A 156 -8.89 -22.97 -13.97
CA GLY A 156 -10.18 -23.17 -14.62
C GLY A 156 -10.16 -22.96 -16.15
N GLY A 157 -8.99 -22.76 -16.78
CA GLY A 157 -8.85 -22.54 -18.22
C GLY A 157 -9.36 -21.19 -18.74
N ASN A 158 -9.74 -20.26 -17.86
CA ASN A 158 -10.37 -18.97 -18.16
C ASN A 158 -9.60 -17.79 -17.53
N LEU A 159 -8.28 -17.70 -17.79
CA LEU A 159 -7.48 -16.61 -17.26
C LEU A 159 -8.00 -15.26 -17.76
N TYR A 160 -8.42 -14.40 -16.81
CA TYR A 160 -8.70 -13.02 -17.10
C TYR A 160 -7.41 -12.19 -16.97
N VAL A 161 -6.83 -11.89 -18.10
CA VAL A 161 -5.52 -11.19 -18.20
C VAL A 161 -5.52 -9.83 -17.50
N GLY A 162 -6.69 -9.20 -17.38
CA GLY A 162 -6.86 -7.94 -16.66
C GLY A 162 -6.32 -7.99 -15.22
N HIS A 163 -6.35 -9.14 -14.54
CA HIS A 163 -5.76 -9.26 -13.21
C HIS A 163 -4.25 -8.99 -13.22
N LEU A 164 -3.51 -9.49 -14.24
CA LEU A 164 -2.07 -9.26 -14.37
C LEU A 164 -1.75 -7.77 -14.63
N TYR A 165 -2.56 -7.10 -15.44
CA TYR A 165 -2.39 -5.67 -15.72
C TYR A 165 -2.64 -4.82 -14.47
N TRP A 166 -3.72 -5.08 -13.74
CA TRP A 166 -3.98 -4.41 -12.46
C TRP A 166 -2.90 -4.68 -11.42
N MET A 167 -2.36 -5.91 -11.36
CA MET A 167 -1.25 -6.24 -10.48
C MET A 167 0.01 -5.45 -10.84
N ALA A 168 0.36 -5.34 -12.11
CA ALA A 168 1.53 -4.59 -12.56
C ALA A 168 1.42 -3.10 -12.21
N LEU A 169 0.27 -2.49 -12.47
CA LEU A 169 0.01 -1.10 -12.11
C LEU A 169 0.03 -0.89 -10.58
N ALA A 170 -0.66 -1.76 -9.83
CA ALA A 170 -0.69 -1.69 -8.37
C ALA A 170 0.71 -1.88 -7.76
N PHE A 171 1.53 -2.77 -8.32
CA PHE A 171 2.90 -2.95 -7.90
C PHE A 171 3.74 -1.68 -8.15
N GLY A 172 3.65 -1.07 -9.32
CA GLY A 172 4.33 0.21 -9.60
C GLY A 172 3.90 1.33 -8.66
N LEU A 173 2.59 1.46 -8.41
CA LEU A 173 2.06 2.44 -7.43
C LEU A 173 2.56 2.16 -6.01
N SER A 174 2.63 0.89 -5.60
CA SER A 174 3.12 0.52 -4.27
C SER A 174 4.60 0.88 -4.07
N LEU A 175 5.41 0.77 -5.12
CA LEU A 175 6.80 1.24 -5.10
C LEU A 175 6.88 2.75 -4.89
N SER A 176 5.93 3.52 -5.46
CA SER A 176 5.83 4.97 -5.25
C SER A 176 5.30 5.36 -3.87
N ASN A 177 4.79 4.39 -3.09
CA ASN A 177 4.47 4.58 -1.67
C ASN A 177 5.67 4.23 -0.79
N HIS A 178 6.08 2.96 -0.74
CA HIS A 178 7.19 2.51 0.11
C HIS A 178 7.90 1.31 -0.51
N TRP A 179 8.82 1.55 -1.46
CA TRP A 179 9.51 0.50 -2.20
C TRP A 179 10.31 -0.49 -1.34
N PRO A 180 10.97 -0.11 -0.20
CA PRO A 180 11.77 -1.06 0.55
C PRO A 180 10.94 -2.25 1.07
N LEU A 181 9.77 -1.97 1.66
CA LEU A 181 8.88 -3.03 2.15
C LEU A 181 8.30 -3.88 1.00
N MET A 182 8.05 -3.27 -0.16
CA MET A 182 7.58 -4.02 -1.34
C MET A 182 8.63 -4.98 -1.87
N LEU A 183 9.89 -4.59 -1.89
CA LEU A 183 10.98 -5.47 -2.28
C LEU A 183 11.22 -6.59 -1.27
N LEU A 184 11.05 -6.32 0.02
CA LEU A 184 11.18 -7.33 1.07
C LEU A 184 10.21 -8.50 0.89
N VAL A 185 8.99 -8.23 0.42
CA VAL A 185 7.97 -9.27 0.19
C VAL A 185 7.96 -9.82 -1.24
N ALA A 186 8.80 -9.30 -2.14
CA ALA A 186 8.88 -9.76 -3.54
C ALA A 186 9.10 -11.29 -3.68
N PRO A 187 9.93 -11.97 -2.84
CA PRO A 187 10.07 -13.43 -2.91
C PRO A 187 8.75 -14.18 -2.68
N ALA A 188 7.92 -13.71 -1.73
CA ALA A 188 6.62 -14.31 -1.46
C ALA A 188 5.67 -14.16 -2.67
N PHE A 189 5.68 -12.98 -3.32
CA PHE A 189 4.93 -12.77 -4.55
C PHE A 189 5.45 -13.59 -5.71
N ALA A 190 6.77 -13.80 -5.82
CA ALA A 190 7.34 -14.67 -6.85
C ALA A 190 6.81 -16.11 -6.70
N VAL A 191 6.72 -16.65 -5.48
CA VAL A 191 6.12 -17.96 -5.21
C VAL A 191 4.63 -17.97 -5.56
N LEU A 192 3.86 -16.97 -5.11
CA LEU A 192 2.43 -16.85 -5.39
C LEU A 192 2.15 -16.80 -6.91
N LEU A 193 2.99 -16.09 -7.67
CA LEU A 193 2.80 -15.86 -9.10
C LEU A 193 3.49 -16.92 -9.97
N TRP A 194 4.21 -17.89 -9.37
CA TRP A 194 4.90 -18.92 -10.13
C TRP A 194 4.02 -19.68 -11.13
N PRO A 195 2.76 -20.04 -10.79
CA PRO A 195 1.86 -20.68 -11.77
C PRO A 195 1.58 -19.82 -13.01
N LEU A 196 1.65 -18.49 -12.84
CA LEU A 196 1.35 -17.50 -13.89
C LEU A 196 2.59 -17.08 -14.70
N ARG A 197 3.77 -17.60 -14.41
CA ARG A 197 5.06 -17.16 -14.98
C ARG A 197 5.07 -17.08 -16.49
N MET A 198 4.49 -18.06 -17.19
CA MET A 198 4.46 -18.07 -18.66
C MET A 198 3.58 -16.96 -19.23
N GLU A 199 2.48 -16.66 -18.59
CA GLU A 199 1.59 -15.55 -18.97
C GLU A 199 2.23 -14.19 -18.69
N ILE A 200 2.99 -14.09 -17.60
CA ILE A 200 3.78 -12.90 -17.25
C ILE A 200 4.87 -12.68 -18.31
N VAL A 201 5.65 -13.70 -18.65
CA VAL A 201 6.72 -13.61 -19.68
C VAL A 201 6.15 -13.21 -21.05
N ARG A 202 5.03 -13.80 -21.47
CA ARG A 202 4.36 -13.43 -22.73
C ARG A 202 3.94 -11.98 -22.82
N ARG A 203 3.71 -11.31 -21.67
CA ARG A 203 3.21 -9.93 -21.58
C ARG A 203 4.20 -8.98 -20.91
N LEU A 204 5.46 -9.40 -20.79
CA LEU A 204 6.47 -8.68 -20.02
C LEU A 204 6.55 -7.19 -20.40
N GLY A 205 6.52 -6.86 -21.69
CA GLY A 205 6.59 -5.47 -22.16
C GLY A 205 5.40 -4.63 -21.65
N ALA A 206 4.18 -5.14 -21.78
CA ALA A 206 2.99 -4.41 -21.31
C ALA A 206 2.95 -4.29 -19.78
N LEU A 207 3.34 -5.35 -19.06
CA LEU A 207 3.39 -5.35 -17.61
C LEU A 207 4.46 -4.38 -17.10
N SER A 208 5.67 -4.40 -17.70
CA SER A 208 6.74 -3.45 -17.36
C SER A 208 6.30 -2.00 -17.59
N TRP A 209 5.61 -1.73 -18.70
CA TRP A 209 5.08 -0.40 -18.97
C TRP A 209 4.09 0.06 -17.89
N LEU A 210 3.21 -0.83 -17.41
CA LEU A 210 2.27 -0.50 -16.33
C LEU A 210 2.96 -0.28 -14.99
N VAL A 211 4.04 -1.04 -14.70
CA VAL A 211 4.88 -0.78 -13.51
C VAL A 211 5.51 0.61 -13.62
N ILE A 212 6.09 0.96 -14.78
CA ILE A 212 6.70 2.28 -15.02
C ILE A 212 5.64 3.39 -14.88
N LEU A 213 4.43 3.18 -15.41
CA LEU A 213 3.32 4.12 -15.23
C LEU A 213 2.96 4.30 -13.75
N GLY A 214 2.98 3.23 -12.96
CA GLY A 214 2.78 3.28 -11.51
C GLY A 214 3.87 4.05 -10.74
N LEU A 215 5.06 4.25 -11.35
CA LEU A 215 6.14 5.09 -10.80
C LEU A 215 5.97 6.59 -11.15
N ALA A 216 4.94 6.97 -11.90
CA ALA A 216 4.71 8.38 -12.26
C ALA A 216 4.66 9.36 -11.07
N PRO A 217 4.21 8.98 -9.85
CA PRO A 217 4.32 9.84 -8.68
C PRO A 217 5.76 10.28 -8.37
N TYR A 218 6.78 9.47 -8.64
CA TYR A 218 8.18 9.88 -8.48
C TYR A 218 8.60 10.95 -9.50
N ALA A 219 8.16 10.84 -10.76
CA ALA A 219 8.42 11.87 -11.75
C ALA A 219 7.76 13.21 -11.35
N TRP A 220 6.53 13.16 -10.80
CA TRP A 220 5.87 14.31 -10.21
C TRP A 220 6.69 14.89 -9.03
N MET A 221 7.21 14.06 -8.14
CA MET A 221 8.00 14.49 -6.99
C MET A 221 9.29 15.21 -7.44
N VAL A 222 10.02 14.65 -8.41
CA VAL A 222 11.22 15.27 -8.99
C VAL A 222 10.88 16.64 -9.60
N TYR A 223 9.83 16.70 -10.44
CA TYR A 223 9.35 17.98 -10.97
C TYR A 223 8.98 18.96 -9.86
N ARG A 224 8.33 18.48 -8.81
CA ARG A 224 7.91 19.30 -7.67
C ARG A 224 9.09 19.85 -6.87
N SER A 225 10.21 19.10 -6.79
CA SER A 225 11.43 19.52 -6.08
C SER A 225 12.07 20.79 -6.66
N TRP A 226 11.81 21.11 -7.94
CA TRP A 226 12.32 22.31 -8.60
C TRP A 226 11.53 23.58 -8.24
N ARG A 227 10.50 23.46 -7.44
CA ARG A 227 9.68 24.59 -7.00
C ARG A 227 10.04 25.01 -5.59
N ALA A 228 9.90 26.27 -5.27
CA ALA A 228 10.01 26.72 -3.89
C ALA A 228 8.87 26.12 -3.06
N LEU A 229 9.21 25.19 -2.18
CA LEU A 229 8.25 24.46 -1.34
C LEU A 229 8.35 24.96 0.10
N PRO A 230 7.22 25.13 0.80
CA PRO A 230 7.22 25.39 2.26
C PRO A 230 7.83 24.23 3.04
N ILE A 231 7.74 23.01 2.50
CA ILE A 231 8.33 21.81 3.07
C ILE A 231 9.00 20.99 1.96
N SER A 232 10.31 20.79 2.10
CA SER A 232 11.10 19.85 1.32
C SER A 232 12.22 19.37 2.22
N PHE A 233 12.33 18.06 2.38
CA PHE A 233 13.37 17.46 3.23
C PHE A 233 14.76 17.57 2.59
N TYR A 234 14.82 17.64 1.27
CA TYR A 234 16.04 17.88 0.49
C TYR A 234 15.83 18.99 -0.53
N GLY A 235 16.91 19.59 -0.97
CA GLY A 235 16.92 20.56 -2.05
C GLY A 235 16.43 19.99 -3.38
N PRO A 236 16.47 20.79 -4.47
CA PRO A 236 16.02 20.34 -5.77
C PRO A 236 16.82 19.12 -6.23
N LEU A 237 16.11 18.13 -6.78
CA LEU A 237 16.66 16.92 -7.37
C LEU A 237 16.93 17.19 -8.87
N GLU A 238 18.08 17.79 -9.17
CA GLU A 238 18.40 18.31 -10.52
C GLU A 238 19.17 17.30 -11.36
N THR A 239 19.97 16.44 -10.71
CA THR A 239 20.84 15.48 -11.38
C THR A 239 20.46 14.05 -11.08
N LEU A 240 20.79 13.11 -12.00
CA LEU A 240 20.58 11.68 -11.76
C LEU A 240 21.27 11.14 -10.49
N PRO A 241 22.50 11.54 -10.14
CA PRO A 241 23.10 11.15 -8.87
C PRO A 241 22.32 11.62 -7.64
N GLU A 242 21.78 12.84 -7.62
CA GLU A 242 20.96 13.36 -6.52
C GLU A 242 19.65 12.59 -6.41
N ILE A 243 18.96 12.34 -7.54
CA ILE A 243 17.76 11.53 -7.58
C ILE A 243 18.05 10.13 -7.03
N TRP A 244 19.14 9.51 -7.48
CA TRP A 244 19.53 8.18 -7.00
C TRP A 244 19.88 8.19 -5.51
N PHE A 245 20.65 9.16 -5.04
CA PHE A 245 20.98 9.33 -3.62
C PHE A 245 19.73 9.42 -2.75
N PHE A 246 18.75 10.21 -3.19
CA PHE A 246 17.50 10.38 -2.49
C PHE A 246 16.64 9.10 -2.50
N LEU A 247 16.40 8.53 -3.69
CA LEU A 247 15.53 7.35 -3.84
C LEU A 247 16.14 6.10 -3.20
N SER A 248 17.45 5.92 -3.26
CA SER A 248 18.15 4.77 -2.65
C SER A 248 18.31 4.86 -1.13
N ARG A 249 17.91 5.98 -0.52
CA ARG A 249 18.09 6.25 0.92
C ARG A 249 19.56 6.24 1.37
N THR A 250 20.50 6.49 0.48
CA THR A 250 21.94 6.47 0.79
C THR A 250 22.30 7.44 1.93
N GLY A 251 21.56 8.56 2.06
CA GLY A 251 21.73 9.52 3.17
C GLY A 251 21.48 8.95 4.57
N TYR A 252 20.77 7.82 4.67
CA TYR A 252 20.53 7.13 5.96
C TYR A 252 21.56 6.06 6.28
N ALA A 253 22.46 5.71 5.35
CA ALA A 253 23.43 4.64 5.55
C ALA A 253 24.34 4.82 6.80
N GLY A 254 24.54 6.07 7.25
CA GLY A 254 25.26 6.38 8.49
C GLY A 254 24.39 6.43 9.75
N ILE A 255 23.07 6.54 9.59
CA ILE A 255 22.10 6.66 10.69
C ILE A 255 21.51 5.28 11.01
N ASP A 256 21.31 4.43 9.99
CA ASP A 256 20.84 3.05 10.14
C ASP A 256 21.90 2.12 10.77
N GLN A 257 23.12 2.59 10.95
CA GLN A 257 24.09 1.91 11.81
C GLN A 257 23.77 2.28 13.25
N SER A 258 22.89 1.48 13.86
CA SER A 258 22.70 1.53 15.31
C SER A 258 24.07 1.42 15.99
N PRO A 259 24.47 2.34 16.88
CA PRO A 259 25.70 2.21 17.64
C PRO A 259 25.49 1.17 18.76
N THR A 260 25.18 -0.06 18.39
CA THR A 260 25.32 -1.23 19.26
C THR A 260 26.62 -1.93 18.92
N GLY A 261 27.64 -1.15 18.86
CA GLY A 261 28.98 -1.64 18.97
C GLY A 261 29.49 -1.23 20.33
N ASP A 262 29.23 -2.10 21.31
CA ASP A 262 30.16 -2.39 22.41
C ASP A 262 29.52 -3.36 23.38
#